data_f37af7c3470f631f25b5d06761b787fa
#
_entry.id   f37af7c3470f631f25b5d06761b787fa
#
_cell.length_a   1.000
_cell.length_b   1.000
_cell.length_c   1.000
_cell.angle_alpha   90.00
_cell.angle_beta   90.00
_cell.angle_gamma   90.00
#
_symmetry.space_group_name_H-M   'P 1'
#
loop_
_entity.id
_entity.type
_entity.pdbx_description
1 polymer ?
#
loop_
_entity_poly.entity_id
_entity_poly.type
_entity_poly.pdbx_seq_one_letter_code
_entity_poly.pdbx_strand_id
1 'polypeptide(L)'
;MDEKYLVQICTPKQWKTIPKSQLLENGKFPVYGANGIIGRYNEYNHEKPTVLITCRGATCGNIHITVPKAYINGNAMALDNLNEIICKKEYLYYFLQYYDMSKIISGTAQPQITITGLKKVKVKLYSINKQEEIVNELNKINKLIELKERQLEELQKLIKSQFVEMFGNLKDSIKLGECCTINARIGWQSLTKKEHMKTGEYMLITGIDFKDNEIDYSNCVYVSKERYEMDKKIILDNDDILITKDGTIGKVAVVKNLEKPATLNSGIFVVRPNNIFNKEYIMYVFKGHIFKEFVNKAKTGATIKHLNQKKLINFEIPKPSMEEQIEFSNIYKQIDKQKFESMIQLKMLEKIYNIINDRRRYV
;
A
#
# COMPACT_ATOMS: atom_id res chain seq x y z
N MET A 1 -36.26 11.41 -8.89
CA MET A 1 -35.40 10.38 -8.26
C MET A 1 -36.30 9.30 -7.73
N ASP A 2 -36.08 8.05 -8.10
CA ASP A 2 -36.89 6.88 -7.69
C ASP A 2 -35.99 5.90 -6.91
N GLU A 3 -36.57 5.05 -6.09
CA GLU A 3 -35.83 4.03 -5.33
C GLU A 3 -36.49 2.67 -5.57
N LYS A 4 -35.70 1.69 -6.00
CA LYS A 4 -36.19 0.33 -6.26
C LYS A 4 -35.31 -0.71 -5.58
N TYR A 5 -35.91 -1.81 -5.14
CA TYR A 5 -35.11 -2.94 -4.68
C TYR A 5 -34.30 -3.55 -5.81
N LEU A 6 -33.07 -3.97 -5.52
CA LEU A 6 -32.17 -4.58 -6.51
C LEU A 6 -32.84 -5.71 -7.30
N VAL A 7 -33.61 -6.54 -6.63
CA VAL A 7 -34.36 -7.65 -7.24
C VAL A 7 -35.52 -7.23 -8.14
N GLN A 8 -35.89 -5.95 -8.15
CA GLN A 8 -36.89 -5.39 -9.09
C GLN A 8 -36.23 -4.89 -10.39
N ILE A 9 -34.91 -4.71 -10.38
CA ILE A 9 -34.16 -4.22 -11.56
C ILE A 9 -33.30 -5.29 -12.20
N CYS A 10 -32.97 -6.36 -11.47
CA CYS A 10 -32.21 -7.51 -11.99
C CYS A 10 -32.56 -8.80 -11.25
N THR A 11 -32.06 -9.92 -11.72
CA THR A 11 -32.26 -11.26 -11.14
C THR A 11 -30.95 -11.79 -10.57
N PRO A 12 -30.67 -11.63 -9.26
CA PRO A 12 -29.46 -12.21 -8.68
C PRO A 12 -29.49 -13.75 -8.78
N LYS A 13 -28.45 -14.34 -9.35
CA LYS A 13 -28.36 -15.78 -9.58
C LYS A 13 -26.94 -16.31 -9.36
N GLN A 14 -26.83 -17.41 -8.61
CA GLN A 14 -25.62 -18.22 -8.56
C GLN A 14 -25.67 -19.31 -9.63
N TRP A 15 -24.60 -19.39 -10.41
CA TRP A 15 -24.47 -20.38 -11.45
C TRP A 15 -23.68 -21.61 -10.97
N LYS A 16 -23.63 -22.66 -11.79
CA LYS A 16 -22.93 -23.90 -11.48
C LYS A 16 -21.44 -23.61 -11.23
N THR A 17 -20.90 -24.20 -10.17
CA THR A 17 -19.49 -24.08 -9.82
C THR A 17 -18.64 -25.01 -10.70
N ILE A 18 -17.64 -24.46 -11.38
CA ILE A 18 -16.54 -25.21 -12.00
C ILE A 18 -15.46 -25.41 -10.93
N PRO A 19 -15.11 -26.67 -10.58
CA PRO A 19 -14.01 -26.96 -9.67
C PRO A 19 -12.69 -26.42 -10.21
N LYS A 20 -11.78 -26.04 -9.30
CA LYS A 20 -10.46 -25.49 -9.67
C LYS A 20 -9.65 -26.44 -10.56
N SER A 21 -9.82 -27.76 -10.38
CA SER A 21 -9.19 -28.80 -11.19
C SER A 21 -9.65 -28.87 -12.65
N GLN A 22 -10.78 -28.24 -12.98
CA GLN A 22 -11.31 -28.17 -14.36
C GLN A 22 -10.96 -26.85 -15.06
N LEU A 23 -10.34 -25.90 -14.34
CA LEU A 23 -9.86 -24.65 -14.94
C LEU A 23 -8.64 -24.94 -15.80
N LEU A 24 -8.57 -24.30 -16.96
CA LEU A 24 -7.52 -24.47 -17.96
C LEU A 24 -6.61 -23.24 -17.98
N GLU A 25 -5.30 -23.44 -18.21
CA GLU A 25 -4.39 -22.31 -18.43
C GLU A 25 -4.72 -21.55 -19.73
N ASN A 26 -5.01 -22.29 -20.82
CA ASN A 26 -5.26 -21.76 -22.16
C ASN A 26 -6.74 -21.93 -22.60
N GLY A 27 -7.68 -21.90 -21.65
CA GLY A 27 -9.10 -21.95 -22.00
C GLY A 27 -9.54 -20.70 -22.78
N LYS A 28 -10.61 -20.82 -23.57
CA LYS A 28 -11.09 -19.74 -24.46
C LYS A 28 -11.68 -18.56 -23.70
N PHE A 29 -12.40 -18.81 -22.61
CA PHE A 29 -13.19 -17.79 -21.91
C PHE A 29 -12.73 -17.61 -20.45
N PRO A 30 -12.72 -16.38 -19.90
CA PRO A 30 -12.41 -16.16 -18.51
C PRO A 30 -13.50 -16.67 -17.59
N VAL A 31 -13.09 -17.22 -16.44
CA VAL A 31 -13.98 -17.65 -15.36
C VAL A 31 -13.86 -16.66 -14.20
N TYR A 32 -14.98 -16.04 -13.85
CA TYR A 32 -15.08 -15.14 -12.72
C TYR A 32 -15.54 -15.89 -11.47
N GLY A 33 -14.88 -15.65 -10.35
CA GLY A 33 -15.17 -16.27 -9.05
C GLY A 33 -15.01 -15.30 -7.88
N ALA A 34 -14.57 -15.82 -6.76
CA ALA A 34 -14.46 -15.05 -5.52
C ALA A 34 -13.49 -13.86 -5.59
N ASN A 35 -12.52 -13.86 -6.49
CA ASN A 35 -11.49 -12.80 -6.58
C ASN A 35 -11.29 -12.34 -8.03
N GLY A 36 -12.38 -11.94 -8.69
CA GLY A 36 -12.32 -11.59 -10.09
C GLY A 36 -12.09 -12.81 -10.99
N ILE A 37 -11.17 -12.73 -11.96
CA ILE A 37 -10.84 -13.84 -12.84
C ILE A 37 -10.02 -14.88 -12.08
N ILE A 38 -10.52 -16.11 -11.97
CA ILE A 38 -9.90 -17.23 -11.24
C ILE A 38 -9.25 -18.26 -12.16
N GLY A 39 -9.40 -18.14 -13.47
CA GLY A 39 -8.87 -19.03 -14.49
C GLY A 39 -9.63 -18.90 -15.81
N ARG A 40 -9.48 -19.88 -16.67
CA ARG A 40 -10.14 -19.91 -17.98
C ARG A 40 -10.85 -21.26 -18.21
N TYR A 41 -11.84 -21.27 -19.12
CA TYR A 41 -12.60 -22.45 -19.49
C TYR A 41 -12.99 -22.41 -20.98
N ASN A 42 -13.51 -23.51 -21.52
CA ASN A 42 -13.87 -23.58 -22.94
C ASN A 42 -15.36 -23.22 -23.20
N GLU A 43 -16.12 -23.01 -22.17
CA GLU A 43 -17.52 -22.61 -22.24
C GLU A 43 -17.73 -21.29 -21.48
N TYR A 44 -18.79 -20.57 -21.83
CA TYR A 44 -19.25 -19.38 -21.10
C TYR A 44 -20.74 -19.54 -20.76
N ASN A 45 -21.20 -18.86 -19.73
CA ASN A 45 -22.61 -18.81 -19.36
C ASN A 45 -23.24 -17.42 -19.51
N HIS A 46 -22.39 -16.39 -19.82
CA HIS A 46 -22.80 -15.02 -20.07
C HIS A 46 -22.16 -14.50 -21.35
N GLU A 47 -22.98 -14.21 -22.36
CA GLU A 47 -22.49 -13.65 -23.61
C GLU A 47 -22.17 -12.16 -23.51
N LYS A 48 -23.01 -11.41 -22.75
CA LYS A 48 -22.84 -9.96 -22.52
C LYS A 48 -22.14 -9.68 -21.21
N PRO A 49 -21.43 -8.55 -21.09
CA PRO A 49 -20.88 -8.10 -19.82
C PRO A 49 -21.98 -8.00 -18.75
N THR A 50 -21.74 -8.63 -17.60
CA THR A 50 -22.70 -8.74 -16.51
C THR A 50 -22.08 -8.27 -15.21
N VAL A 51 -22.81 -7.52 -14.40
CA VAL A 51 -22.40 -7.16 -13.05
C VAL A 51 -22.50 -8.39 -12.16
N LEU A 52 -21.49 -8.63 -11.34
CA LEU A 52 -21.48 -9.71 -10.37
C LEU A 52 -21.00 -9.25 -9.00
N ILE A 53 -21.43 -9.94 -7.98
CA ILE A 53 -21.04 -9.73 -6.59
C ILE A 53 -20.33 -10.99 -6.11
N THR A 54 -19.11 -10.86 -5.56
CA THR A 54 -18.47 -11.98 -4.85
C THR A 54 -19.30 -12.34 -3.63
N CYS A 55 -19.83 -13.55 -3.59
CA CYS A 55 -20.78 -13.93 -2.56
C CYS A 55 -20.19 -14.82 -1.46
N ARG A 56 -18.90 -15.21 -1.51
CA ARG A 56 -18.23 -16.05 -0.51
C ARG A 56 -16.73 -15.75 -0.41
N GLY A 57 -16.16 -15.96 0.78
CA GLY A 57 -14.73 -15.86 1.05
C GLY A 57 -14.28 -14.50 1.51
N ALA A 58 -12.95 -14.31 1.61
CA ALA A 58 -12.33 -13.07 2.14
C ALA A 58 -12.68 -11.80 1.33
N THR A 59 -13.04 -11.95 0.06
CA THR A 59 -13.42 -10.85 -0.84
C THR A 59 -14.94 -10.74 -1.01
N CYS A 60 -15.71 -11.32 -0.09
CA CYS A 60 -17.17 -11.25 -0.10
C CYS A 60 -17.65 -9.78 -0.12
N GLY A 61 -18.49 -9.44 -1.10
CA GLY A 61 -18.96 -8.08 -1.31
C GLY A 61 -18.23 -7.31 -2.43
N ASN A 62 -17.14 -7.84 -2.99
CA ASN A 62 -16.48 -7.22 -4.13
C ASN A 62 -17.37 -7.28 -5.38
N ILE A 63 -17.40 -6.19 -6.13
CA ILE A 63 -18.19 -6.03 -7.33
C ILE A 63 -17.30 -6.03 -8.56
N HIS A 64 -17.72 -6.73 -9.61
CA HIS A 64 -17.04 -6.76 -10.91
C HIS A 64 -18.04 -6.64 -12.06
N ILE A 65 -17.55 -6.22 -13.22
CA ILE A 65 -18.24 -6.37 -14.50
C ILE A 65 -17.43 -7.37 -15.32
N THR A 66 -18.09 -8.39 -15.88
CA THR A 66 -17.40 -9.35 -16.75
C THR A 66 -17.08 -8.75 -18.11
N VAL A 67 -16.09 -9.32 -18.77
CA VAL A 67 -15.96 -9.15 -20.23
C VAL A 67 -17.05 -9.96 -20.96
N PRO A 68 -17.29 -9.70 -22.25
CA PRO A 68 -18.17 -10.55 -23.05
C PRO A 68 -17.67 -12.01 -23.07
N LYS A 69 -18.62 -12.96 -23.16
CA LYS A 69 -18.35 -14.40 -23.19
C LYS A 69 -17.53 -14.86 -21.98
N ALA A 70 -18.06 -14.62 -20.79
CA ALA A 70 -17.47 -15.02 -19.52
C ALA A 70 -18.26 -16.14 -18.85
N TYR A 71 -17.59 -16.95 -18.05
CA TYR A 71 -18.24 -17.89 -17.14
C TYR A 71 -18.25 -17.30 -15.72
N ILE A 72 -19.43 -17.12 -15.14
CA ILE A 72 -19.57 -16.70 -13.74
C ILE A 72 -19.76 -17.95 -12.89
N ASN A 73 -18.80 -18.19 -11.99
CA ASN A 73 -18.76 -19.37 -11.12
C ASN A 73 -19.61 -19.16 -9.85
N GLY A 74 -20.07 -20.22 -9.22
CA GLY A 74 -20.99 -20.18 -8.08
C GLY A 74 -20.49 -19.50 -6.80
N ASN A 75 -19.23 -19.10 -6.72
CA ASN A 75 -18.71 -18.25 -5.64
C ASN A 75 -18.95 -16.74 -5.90
N ALA A 76 -19.48 -16.41 -7.08
CA ALA A 76 -19.97 -15.08 -7.42
C ALA A 76 -21.46 -15.19 -7.78
N MET A 77 -22.20 -14.12 -7.54
CA MET A 77 -23.60 -13.99 -7.87
C MET A 77 -23.75 -13.02 -9.04
N ALA A 78 -24.21 -13.52 -10.18
CA ALA A 78 -24.53 -12.70 -11.35
C ALA A 78 -25.80 -11.89 -11.09
N LEU A 79 -25.84 -10.66 -11.56
CA LEU A 79 -27.03 -9.82 -11.57
C LEU A 79 -27.66 -9.91 -12.98
N ASP A 80 -28.31 -11.06 -13.24
CA ASP A 80 -28.88 -11.36 -14.54
C ASP A 80 -30.10 -10.50 -14.86
N ASN A 81 -30.46 -10.42 -16.13
CA ASN A 81 -31.67 -9.73 -16.61
C ASN A 81 -31.77 -8.28 -16.10
N LEU A 82 -30.65 -7.55 -16.06
CA LEU A 82 -30.67 -6.15 -15.69
C LEU A 82 -31.56 -5.36 -16.67
N ASN A 83 -32.53 -4.62 -16.12
CA ASN A 83 -33.36 -3.73 -16.89
C ASN A 83 -32.60 -2.41 -17.19
N GLU A 84 -31.87 -2.41 -18.30
CA GLU A 84 -31.04 -1.26 -18.71
C GLU A 84 -31.85 -0.04 -19.17
N ILE A 85 -33.18 -0.16 -19.31
CA ILE A 85 -34.07 0.99 -19.59
C ILE A 85 -34.15 1.91 -18.36
N ILE A 86 -34.02 1.35 -17.15
CA ILE A 86 -34.17 2.10 -15.90
C ILE A 86 -32.86 2.21 -15.10
N CYS A 87 -31.91 1.29 -15.30
CA CYS A 87 -30.65 1.26 -14.57
C CYS A 87 -29.52 0.80 -15.49
N LYS A 88 -28.63 1.70 -15.84
CA LYS A 88 -27.41 1.38 -16.61
C LYS A 88 -26.52 0.43 -15.83
N LYS A 89 -25.89 -0.50 -16.52
CA LYS A 89 -25.01 -1.51 -15.93
C LYS A 89 -23.83 -0.90 -15.17
N GLU A 90 -23.15 0.06 -15.77
CA GLU A 90 -22.02 0.78 -15.17
C GLU A 90 -22.46 1.62 -13.96
N TYR A 91 -23.67 2.19 -14.01
CA TYR A 91 -24.23 2.90 -12.86
C TYR A 91 -24.49 1.95 -11.68
N LEU A 92 -25.07 0.78 -11.95
CA LEU A 92 -25.30 -0.25 -10.93
C LEU A 92 -23.98 -0.74 -10.34
N TYR A 93 -22.95 -0.94 -11.16
CA TYR A 93 -21.62 -1.31 -10.73
C TYR A 93 -21.04 -0.29 -9.71
N TYR A 94 -21.01 0.99 -10.06
CA TYR A 94 -20.53 2.02 -9.16
C TYR A 94 -21.40 2.19 -7.92
N PHE A 95 -22.71 2.06 -8.04
CA PHE A 95 -23.61 2.09 -6.89
C PHE A 95 -23.28 0.97 -5.90
N LEU A 96 -23.10 -0.24 -6.37
CA LEU A 96 -22.80 -1.41 -5.53
C LEU A 96 -21.39 -1.39 -4.96
N GLN A 97 -20.41 -0.89 -5.69
CA GLN A 97 -19.04 -0.71 -5.14
C GLN A 97 -19.03 0.20 -3.91
N TYR A 98 -19.91 1.18 -3.89
CA TYR A 98 -20.00 2.13 -2.79
C TYR A 98 -21.06 1.77 -1.72
N TYR A 99 -21.87 0.75 -2.00
CA TYR A 99 -22.86 0.27 -1.05
C TYR A 99 -22.16 -0.42 0.12
N ASP A 100 -22.62 -0.14 1.34
CA ASP A 100 -22.12 -0.79 2.54
C ASP A 100 -22.57 -2.26 2.58
N MET A 101 -21.75 -3.14 2.02
CA MET A 101 -22.03 -4.58 1.93
C MET A 101 -22.10 -5.26 3.30
N SER A 102 -21.52 -4.66 4.36
CA SER A 102 -21.59 -5.21 5.72
C SER A 102 -23.03 -5.40 6.21
N LYS A 103 -23.96 -4.59 5.70
CA LYS A 103 -25.41 -4.66 6.03
C LYS A 103 -26.10 -5.93 5.52
N ILE A 104 -25.50 -6.62 4.56
CA ILE A 104 -26.08 -7.79 3.90
C ILE A 104 -25.16 -9.02 3.95
N ILE A 105 -23.93 -8.86 4.43
CA ILE A 105 -23.03 -9.98 4.70
C ILE A 105 -23.51 -10.69 5.95
N SER A 106 -23.56 -12.01 5.91
CA SER A 106 -23.89 -12.90 7.03
C SER A 106 -22.76 -13.92 7.25
N GLY A 107 -22.68 -14.48 8.46
CA GLY A 107 -21.66 -15.47 8.83
C GLY A 107 -20.36 -14.83 9.31
N THR A 108 -20.00 -15.06 10.59
CA THR A 108 -18.79 -14.51 11.22
C THR A 108 -17.52 -15.26 10.82
N ALA A 109 -17.59 -16.59 10.70
CA ALA A 109 -16.44 -17.44 10.32
C ALA A 109 -16.24 -17.51 8.79
N GLN A 110 -17.32 -17.51 8.01
CA GLN A 110 -17.29 -17.46 6.54
C GLN A 110 -18.26 -16.38 6.06
N PRO A 111 -17.78 -15.18 5.72
CA PRO A 111 -18.63 -14.12 5.17
C PRO A 111 -19.34 -14.59 3.89
N GLN A 112 -20.64 -14.37 3.84
CA GLN A 112 -21.43 -14.69 2.64
C GLN A 112 -22.55 -13.69 2.38
N ILE A 113 -22.83 -13.46 1.10
CA ILE A 113 -23.99 -12.70 0.62
C ILE A 113 -24.97 -13.69 0.00
N THR A 114 -26.23 -13.62 0.42
CA THR A 114 -27.32 -14.45 -0.08
C THR A 114 -28.32 -13.63 -0.89
N ILE A 115 -29.16 -14.31 -1.68
CA ILE A 115 -30.28 -13.65 -2.40
C ILE A 115 -31.20 -12.91 -1.40
N THR A 116 -31.41 -13.48 -0.21
CA THR A 116 -32.22 -12.86 0.84
C THR A 116 -31.59 -11.54 1.33
N GLY A 117 -30.27 -11.48 1.44
CA GLY A 117 -29.56 -10.23 1.73
C GLY A 117 -29.74 -9.19 0.62
N LEU A 118 -29.57 -9.61 -0.65
CA LEU A 118 -29.70 -8.72 -1.80
C LEU A 118 -31.13 -8.17 -2.00
N LYS A 119 -32.17 -8.89 -1.56
CA LYS A 119 -33.56 -8.38 -1.54
C LYS A 119 -33.73 -7.12 -0.70
N LYS A 120 -32.83 -6.85 0.23
CA LYS A 120 -32.88 -5.66 1.11
C LYS A 120 -32.17 -4.44 0.50
N VAL A 121 -31.38 -4.63 -0.56
CA VAL A 121 -30.64 -3.56 -1.21
C VAL A 121 -31.58 -2.69 -2.00
N LYS A 122 -31.64 -1.42 -1.66
CA LYS A 122 -32.39 -0.40 -2.41
C LYS A 122 -31.42 0.41 -3.25
N VAL A 123 -31.72 0.49 -4.53
CA VAL A 123 -30.93 1.24 -5.52
C VAL A 123 -31.64 2.55 -5.82
N LYS A 124 -30.94 3.66 -5.59
CA LYS A 124 -31.42 4.99 -6.00
C LYS A 124 -31.25 5.13 -7.51
N LEU A 125 -32.31 5.50 -8.19
CA LEU A 125 -32.36 5.62 -9.65
C LEU A 125 -32.58 7.07 -10.04
N TYR A 126 -31.66 7.62 -10.80
CA TYR A 126 -31.80 8.89 -11.52
C TYR A 126 -32.34 8.62 -12.92
N SER A 127 -32.67 9.70 -13.67
CA SER A 127 -32.91 9.56 -15.11
C SER A 127 -31.70 8.93 -15.80
N ILE A 128 -31.92 8.22 -16.88
CA ILE A 128 -30.85 7.54 -17.64
C ILE A 128 -29.74 8.52 -18.05
N ASN A 129 -30.07 9.71 -18.50
CA ASN A 129 -29.08 10.72 -18.84
C ASN A 129 -28.21 11.10 -17.63
N LYS A 130 -28.84 11.24 -16.45
CA LYS A 130 -28.07 11.56 -15.22
C LYS A 130 -27.21 10.41 -14.75
N GLN A 131 -27.65 9.16 -14.94
CA GLN A 131 -26.82 7.98 -14.68
C GLN A 131 -25.59 7.95 -15.60
N GLU A 132 -25.75 8.26 -16.88
CA GLU A 132 -24.66 8.35 -17.86
C GLU A 132 -23.66 9.47 -17.52
N GLU A 133 -24.15 10.66 -17.13
CA GLU A 133 -23.27 11.74 -16.63
C GLU A 133 -22.41 11.26 -15.46
N ILE A 134 -23.03 10.67 -14.43
CA ILE A 134 -22.34 10.17 -13.24
C ILE A 134 -21.29 9.10 -13.62
N VAL A 135 -21.65 8.15 -14.47
CA VAL A 135 -20.75 7.10 -14.95
C VAL A 135 -19.54 7.73 -15.68
N ASN A 136 -19.80 8.68 -16.55
CA ASN A 136 -18.75 9.36 -17.33
C ASN A 136 -17.79 10.14 -16.41
N GLU A 137 -18.30 10.83 -15.38
CA GLU A 137 -17.46 11.52 -14.39
C GLU A 137 -16.59 10.52 -13.62
N LEU A 138 -17.17 9.44 -13.12
CA LEU A 138 -16.43 8.42 -12.35
C LEU A 138 -15.39 7.68 -13.20
N ASN A 139 -15.72 7.36 -14.46
CA ASN A 139 -14.77 6.76 -15.39
C ASN A 139 -13.56 7.67 -15.65
N LYS A 140 -13.79 8.98 -15.82
CA LYS A 140 -12.70 9.95 -15.99
C LYS A 140 -11.80 10.00 -14.76
N ILE A 141 -12.39 10.05 -13.56
CA ILE A 141 -11.62 10.12 -12.32
C ILE A 141 -10.82 8.82 -12.11
N ASN A 142 -11.43 7.65 -12.30
CA ASN A 142 -10.74 6.36 -12.19
C ASN A 142 -9.55 6.28 -13.15
N LYS A 143 -9.75 6.71 -14.41
CA LYS A 143 -8.66 6.76 -15.39
C LYS A 143 -7.51 7.68 -14.94
N LEU A 144 -7.84 8.83 -14.34
CA LEU A 144 -6.82 9.74 -13.80
C LEU A 144 -6.10 9.12 -12.60
N ILE A 145 -6.80 8.41 -11.72
CA ILE A 145 -6.20 7.67 -10.60
C ILE A 145 -5.21 6.62 -11.14
N GLU A 146 -5.64 5.76 -12.05
CA GLU A 146 -4.78 4.73 -12.67
C GLU A 146 -3.53 5.35 -13.35
N LEU A 147 -3.69 6.46 -14.05
CA LEU A 147 -2.57 7.17 -14.68
C LEU A 147 -1.59 7.73 -13.64
N LYS A 148 -2.09 8.24 -12.52
CA LYS A 148 -1.24 8.76 -11.44
C LYS A 148 -0.50 7.65 -10.69
N GLU A 149 -1.15 6.52 -10.42
CA GLU A 149 -0.51 5.35 -9.85
C GLU A 149 0.63 4.84 -10.75
N ARG A 150 0.35 4.71 -12.06
CA ARG A 150 1.36 4.32 -13.04
C ARG A 150 2.51 5.32 -13.10
N GLN A 151 2.22 6.63 -13.08
CA GLN A 151 3.25 7.66 -13.04
C GLN A 151 4.17 7.51 -11.82
N LEU A 152 3.62 7.23 -10.64
CA LEU A 152 4.40 7.00 -9.41
C LEU A 152 5.31 5.77 -9.54
N GLU A 153 4.83 4.69 -10.13
CA GLU A 153 5.64 3.49 -10.40
C GLU A 153 6.79 3.78 -11.38
N GLU A 154 6.50 4.51 -12.48
CA GLU A 154 7.52 4.87 -13.46
C GLU A 154 8.59 5.81 -12.87
N LEU A 155 8.21 6.79 -12.06
CA LEU A 155 9.16 7.64 -11.34
C LEU A 155 10.06 6.82 -10.40
N GLN A 156 9.52 5.79 -9.75
CA GLN A 156 10.31 4.88 -8.92
C GLN A 156 11.31 4.05 -9.74
N LYS A 157 10.89 3.54 -10.90
CA LYS A 157 11.78 2.83 -11.82
C LYS A 157 12.87 3.75 -12.38
N LEU A 158 12.51 5.00 -12.71
CA LEU A 158 13.45 6.00 -13.23
C LEU A 158 14.57 6.27 -12.25
N ILE A 159 14.28 6.50 -10.97
CA ILE A 159 15.33 6.70 -9.96
C ILE A 159 16.26 5.47 -9.90
N LYS A 160 15.68 4.28 -9.91
CA LYS A 160 16.48 3.03 -9.88
C LYS A 160 17.38 2.89 -11.10
N SER A 161 16.85 3.17 -12.31
CA SER A 161 17.63 3.06 -13.55
C SER A 161 18.74 4.10 -13.62
N GLN A 162 18.47 5.34 -13.21
CA GLN A 162 19.50 6.40 -13.11
C GLN A 162 20.65 6.00 -12.17
N PHE A 163 20.30 5.45 -11.00
CA PHE A 163 21.33 4.98 -10.06
C PHE A 163 22.17 3.85 -10.69
N VAL A 164 21.54 2.90 -11.36
CA VAL A 164 22.26 1.78 -12.01
C VAL A 164 23.08 2.28 -13.19
N GLU A 165 22.60 3.23 -13.97
CA GLU A 165 23.33 3.83 -15.09
C GLU A 165 24.58 4.55 -14.61
N MET A 166 24.48 5.35 -13.57
CA MET A 166 25.62 6.13 -13.02
C MET A 166 26.61 5.25 -12.26
N PHE A 167 26.11 4.27 -11.48
CA PHE A 167 26.97 3.58 -10.49
C PHE A 167 26.96 2.04 -10.62
N GLY A 168 26.22 1.46 -11.57
CA GLY A 168 26.11 -0.01 -11.69
C GLY A 168 27.43 -0.72 -12.05
N ASN A 169 28.35 -0.02 -12.69
CA ASN A 169 29.67 -0.52 -13.05
C ASN A 169 30.77 -0.03 -12.09
N LEU A 170 30.41 0.74 -11.06
CA LEU A 170 31.36 1.26 -10.09
C LEU A 170 31.93 0.11 -9.26
N LYS A 171 33.26 -0.04 -9.27
CA LYS A 171 33.98 -1.06 -8.48
C LYS A 171 34.37 -0.54 -7.10
N ASP A 172 34.42 0.78 -6.92
CA ASP A 172 34.78 1.38 -5.65
C ASP A 172 33.58 1.34 -4.69
N SER A 173 33.77 0.69 -3.57
CA SER A 173 32.78 0.58 -2.49
C SER A 173 33.47 0.68 -1.14
N ILE A 174 32.73 1.07 -0.14
CA ILE A 174 33.21 1.18 1.24
C ILE A 174 32.22 0.49 2.18
N LYS A 175 32.73 -0.22 3.19
CA LYS A 175 31.88 -0.84 4.18
C LYS A 175 31.25 0.21 5.10
N LEU A 176 30.00 0.00 5.46
CA LEU A 176 29.27 0.91 6.34
C LEU A 176 29.99 1.19 7.66
N GLY A 177 30.64 0.18 8.23
CA GLY A 177 31.41 0.34 9.48
C GLY A 177 32.68 1.20 9.37
N GLU A 178 33.14 1.46 8.14
CA GLU A 178 34.33 2.31 7.88
C GLU A 178 33.95 3.78 7.65
N CYS A 179 32.69 4.03 7.27
CA CYS A 179 32.22 5.36 6.84
C CYS A 179 31.04 5.90 7.65
N CYS A 180 30.50 5.13 8.58
CA CYS A 180 29.39 5.56 9.43
C CYS A 180 29.61 5.14 10.89
N THR A 181 29.14 5.96 11.82
CA THR A 181 28.95 5.50 13.18
C THR A 181 27.60 4.81 13.31
N ILE A 182 27.57 3.65 13.99
CA ILE A 182 26.36 2.84 14.16
C ILE A 182 26.20 2.57 15.66
N ASN A 183 25.12 3.08 16.23
CA ASN A 183 24.81 2.91 17.64
C ASN A 183 23.38 2.33 17.80
N ALA A 184 23.17 1.65 18.91
CA ALA A 184 21.86 1.15 19.33
C ALA A 184 21.84 1.08 20.86
N ARG A 185 20.67 1.13 21.46
CA ARG A 185 20.55 0.89 22.90
C ARG A 185 21.08 -0.49 23.24
N ILE A 186 21.96 -0.55 24.23
CA ILE A 186 22.60 -1.80 24.67
C ILE A 186 21.57 -2.64 25.42
N GLY A 187 21.68 -3.99 25.31
CA GLY A 187 20.67 -4.91 25.83
C GLY A 187 20.32 -4.76 27.30
N TRP A 188 21.32 -4.50 28.18
CA TRP A 188 21.08 -4.29 29.60
C TRP A 188 20.41 -2.93 29.94
N GLN A 189 20.41 -2.00 28.99
CA GLN A 189 19.68 -0.71 29.07
C GLN A 189 18.28 -0.80 28.45
N SER A 190 17.86 -1.98 28.00
CA SER A 190 16.54 -2.15 27.38
C SER A 190 15.42 -1.65 28.29
N LEU A 191 14.45 -1.00 27.65
CA LEU A 191 13.28 -0.44 28.32
C LEU A 191 12.16 -1.47 28.37
N THR A 192 11.51 -1.58 29.51
CA THR A 192 10.29 -2.36 29.65
C THR A 192 9.08 -1.47 29.31
N LYS A 193 7.96 -2.09 28.94
CA LYS A 193 6.71 -1.34 28.65
C LYS A 193 6.22 -0.50 29.86
N LYS A 194 6.62 -0.85 31.08
CA LYS A 194 6.26 -0.12 32.31
C LYS A 194 6.97 1.24 32.39
N GLU A 195 8.10 1.40 31.72
CA GLU A 195 8.88 2.63 31.70
C GLU A 195 8.45 3.59 30.57
N HIS A 196 7.51 3.14 29.73
CA HIS A 196 6.93 3.96 28.66
C HIS A 196 5.84 4.85 29.24
N MET A 197 6.00 6.17 29.11
CA MET A 197 5.02 7.17 29.52
C MET A 197 4.20 7.64 28.30
N LYS A 198 2.95 7.97 28.51
CA LYS A 198 2.06 8.51 27.45
C LYS A 198 2.38 9.95 27.08
N THR A 199 2.96 10.72 28.02
CA THR A 199 3.32 12.12 27.86
C THR A 199 4.65 12.38 28.54
N GLY A 200 5.43 13.35 28.07
CA GLY A 200 6.73 13.70 28.65
C GLY A 200 7.50 14.71 27.80
N GLU A 201 8.72 14.98 28.21
CA GLU A 201 9.66 15.85 27.49
C GLU A 201 10.56 15.06 26.53
N TYR A 202 10.93 13.81 26.88
CA TYR A 202 11.90 13.00 26.15
C TYR A 202 11.21 11.88 25.39
N MET A 203 11.15 11.99 24.06
CA MET A 203 10.53 11.00 23.19
C MET A 203 11.36 9.72 23.10
N LEU A 204 10.67 8.58 23.05
CA LEU A 204 11.24 7.27 22.76
C LEU A 204 10.77 6.82 21.37
N ILE A 205 11.68 6.80 20.41
CA ILE A 205 11.40 6.36 19.05
C ILE A 205 11.46 4.83 18.98
N THR A 206 10.39 4.25 18.41
CA THR A 206 10.23 2.81 18.24
C THR A 206 9.98 2.46 16.77
N GLY A 207 10.09 1.19 16.39
CA GLY A 207 9.90 0.77 14.98
C GLY A 207 8.48 0.95 14.43
N ILE A 208 7.47 1.18 15.29
CA ILE A 208 6.10 1.49 14.86
C ILE A 208 5.92 2.96 14.45
N ASP A 209 6.82 3.84 14.86
CA ASP A 209 6.79 5.26 14.54
C ASP A 209 7.34 5.54 13.12
N PHE A 210 7.89 4.50 12.43
CA PHE A 210 8.42 4.64 11.07
C PHE A 210 7.31 4.60 10.05
N LYS A 211 7.08 5.74 9.38
CA LYS A 211 6.06 5.92 8.36
C LYS A 211 6.64 6.68 7.16
N ASP A 212 6.47 6.14 5.98
CA ASP A 212 6.92 6.74 4.70
C ASP A 212 8.41 7.17 4.70
N ASN A 213 9.27 6.38 5.37
CA ASN A 213 10.70 6.63 5.61
C ASN A 213 11.02 7.87 6.46
N GLU A 214 10.09 8.34 7.25
CA GLU A 214 10.24 9.41 8.24
C GLU A 214 9.68 8.96 9.59
N ILE A 215 9.79 9.78 10.62
CA ILE A 215 9.23 9.50 11.93
C ILE A 215 7.87 10.20 12.07
N ASP A 216 6.85 9.44 12.41
CA ASP A 216 5.54 9.95 12.81
C ASP A 216 5.55 10.15 14.34
N TYR A 217 5.69 11.40 14.77
CA TYR A 217 5.79 11.75 16.20
C TYR A 217 4.42 11.76 16.91
N SER A 218 3.31 11.61 16.19
CA SER A 218 1.96 11.80 16.73
C SER A 218 1.58 10.83 17.87
N ASN A 219 2.17 9.63 17.85
CA ASN A 219 1.86 8.57 18.80
C ASN A 219 3.10 8.07 19.57
N CYS A 220 4.21 8.82 19.54
CA CYS A 220 5.41 8.45 20.25
C CYS A 220 5.18 8.36 21.76
N VAL A 221 5.79 7.38 22.38
CA VAL A 221 5.87 7.27 23.84
C VAL A 221 7.07 8.05 24.37
N TYR A 222 7.11 8.24 25.68
CA TYR A 222 8.13 9.05 26.34
C TYR A 222 8.85 8.25 27.41
N VAL A 223 10.05 8.73 27.81
CA VAL A 223 10.86 8.15 28.89
C VAL A 223 11.26 9.22 29.90
N SER A 224 11.76 8.80 31.05
CA SER A 224 12.32 9.70 32.06
C SER A 224 13.61 10.36 31.55
N LYS A 225 13.98 11.50 32.13
CA LYS A 225 15.23 12.18 31.85
C LYS A 225 16.46 11.27 32.06
N GLU A 226 16.44 10.50 33.14
CA GLU A 226 17.50 9.53 33.45
C GLU A 226 17.68 8.51 32.31
N ARG A 227 16.58 7.95 31.78
CA ARG A 227 16.62 6.98 30.67
C ARG A 227 17.06 7.62 29.37
N TYR A 228 16.74 8.88 29.14
CA TYR A 228 17.18 9.65 27.98
C TYR A 228 18.70 9.93 28.05
N GLU A 229 19.22 10.36 29.18
CA GLU A 229 20.65 10.74 29.37
C GLU A 229 21.59 9.53 29.54
N MET A 230 21.04 8.34 29.77
CA MET A 230 21.78 7.10 30.04
C MET A 230 22.79 6.73 28.94
N ASP A 231 22.44 7.00 27.67
CA ASP A 231 23.35 6.76 26.54
C ASP A 231 23.26 7.90 25.52
N LYS A 232 24.26 8.78 25.58
CA LYS A 232 24.36 9.95 24.70
C LYS A 232 24.54 9.59 23.23
N LYS A 233 25.02 8.36 22.91
CA LYS A 233 25.30 7.95 21.53
C LYS A 233 23.99 7.68 20.74
N ILE A 234 22.88 7.47 21.43
CA ILE A 234 21.56 7.20 20.83
C ILE A 234 20.58 8.36 21.05
N ILE A 235 21.02 9.50 21.56
CA ILE A 235 20.25 10.74 21.49
C ILE A 235 20.21 11.14 20.03
N LEU A 236 19.02 11.51 19.56
CA LEU A 236 18.76 11.77 18.15
C LEU A 236 18.91 13.23 17.79
N ASP A 237 19.46 13.45 16.60
CA ASP A 237 19.52 14.74 15.93
C ASP A 237 18.76 14.68 14.59
N ASN A 238 18.39 15.85 14.06
CA ASN A 238 17.87 15.92 12.71
C ASN A 238 18.90 15.34 11.72
N ASP A 239 18.39 14.63 10.70
CA ASP A 239 19.14 13.93 9.66
C ASP A 239 19.77 12.59 10.10
N ASP A 240 19.62 12.17 11.35
CA ASP A 240 19.96 10.82 11.76
C ASP A 240 19.20 9.78 10.92
N ILE A 241 19.90 8.77 10.43
CA ILE A 241 19.30 7.64 9.71
C ILE A 241 19.02 6.53 10.71
N LEU A 242 17.78 6.10 10.80
CA LEU A 242 17.33 5.05 11.69
C LEU A 242 17.00 3.77 10.93
N ILE A 243 17.42 2.62 11.46
CA ILE A 243 17.20 1.30 10.84
C ILE A 243 16.64 0.35 11.89
N THR A 244 15.48 -0.26 11.62
CA THR A 244 14.92 -1.28 12.52
C THR A 244 15.74 -2.56 12.46
N LYS A 245 16.18 -3.05 13.61
CA LYS A 245 16.89 -4.34 13.75
C LYS A 245 15.99 -5.48 14.19
N ASP A 246 14.83 -5.17 14.78
CA ASP A 246 13.87 -6.12 15.33
C ASP A 246 12.46 -5.92 14.72
N GLY A 247 11.59 -6.93 14.80
CA GLY A 247 10.24 -6.88 14.25
C GLY A 247 10.25 -6.82 12.72
N THR A 248 9.83 -5.72 12.15
CA THR A 248 9.96 -5.48 10.69
C THR A 248 11.38 -5.01 10.38
N ILE A 249 12.29 -5.96 10.22
CA ILE A 249 13.72 -5.73 10.03
C ILE A 249 14.00 -4.92 8.75
N GLY A 250 14.89 -3.91 8.85
CA GLY A 250 15.42 -3.16 7.73
C GLY A 250 14.50 -2.05 7.22
N LYS A 251 13.48 -1.65 8.00
CA LYS A 251 12.82 -0.36 7.74
C LYS A 251 13.82 0.76 7.99
N VAL A 252 13.81 1.76 7.13
CA VAL A 252 14.63 2.96 7.24
C VAL A 252 13.74 4.16 7.47
N ALA A 253 14.12 5.04 8.38
CA ALA A 253 13.53 6.35 8.56
C ALA A 253 14.62 7.40 8.78
N VAL A 254 14.32 8.65 8.41
CA VAL A 254 15.21 9.79 8.68
C VAL A 254 14.53 10.69 9.68
N VAL A 255 15.27 11.11 10.67
CA VAL A 255 14.82 12.09 11.67
C VAL A 255 14.71 13.45 11.00
N LYS A 256 13.51 14.02 10.96
CA LYS A 256 13.23 15.37 10.44
C LYS A 256 12.30 16.10 11.39
N ASN A 257 12.41 17.40 11.45
CA ASN A 257 11.51 18.26 12.25
C ASN A 257 11.39 17.79 13.70
N LEU A 258 12.54 17.44 14.31
CA LEU A 258 12.62 17.01 15.71
C LEU A 258 12.39 18.20 16.63
N GLU A 259 11.20 18.28 17.24
CA GLU A 259 10.81 19.40 18.11
C GLU A 259 11.14 19.16 19.59
N LYS A 260 11.27 17.91 20.00
CA LYS A 260 11.58 17.52 21.38
C LYS A 260 12.77 16.58 21.42
N PRO A 261 13.55 16.57 22.51
CA PRO A 261 14.62 15.60 22.68
C PRO A 261 14.11 14.16 22.53
N ALA A 262 14.83 13.33 21.78
CA ALA A 262 14.44 11.96 21.50
C ALA A 262 15.61 10.98 21.66
N THR A 263 15.28 9.74 22.01
CA THR A 263 16.22 8.61 22.10
C THR A 263 15.60 7.36 21.49
N LEU A 264 16.39 6.31 21.29
CA LEU A 264 15.97 5.07 20.64
C LEU A 264 15.52 4.00 21.61
N ASN A 265 14.55 3.20 21.17
CA ASN A 265 14.30 1.88 21.74
C ASN A 265 15.37 0.87 21.26
N SER A 266 15.51 -0.24 21.99
CA SER A 266 16.52 -1.30 21.73
C SER A 266 16.43 -1.93 20.34
N GLY A 267 15.26 -1.87 19.67
CA GLY A 267 15.01 -2.45 18.35
C GLY A 267 15.50 -1.64 17.14
N ILE A 268 16.27 -0.56 17.35
CA ILE A 268 16.65 0.37 16.29
C ILE A 268 18.15 0.69 16.37
N PHE A 269 18.77 0.82 15.20
CA PHE A 269 20.09 1.46 15.03
C PHE A 269 19.92 2.92 14.64
N VAL A 270 20.79 3.79 15.13
CA VAL A 270 21.09 5.09 14.55
C VAL A 270 22.38 4.98 13.75
N VAL A 271 22.36 5.46 12.52
CA VAL A 271 23.48 5.47 11.57
C VAL A 271 23.79 6.92 11.20
N ARG A 272 25.02 7.34 11.41
CA ARG A 272 25.51 8.69 11.11
C ARG A 272 26.67 8.61 10.13
N PRO A 273 26.43 8.94 8.86
CA PRO A 273 27.50 8.96 7.85
C PRO A 273 28.54 10.01 8.13
N ASN A 274 29.79 9.71 7.74
CA ASN A 274 30.86 10.69 7.71
C ASN A 274 30.68 11.66 6.53
N ASN A 275 31.46 12.75 6.50
CA ASN A 275 31.40 13.79 5.46
C ASN A 275 31.87 13.34 4.05
N ILE A 276 32.16 12.06 3.84
CA ILE A 276 32.55 11.51 2.53
C ILE A 276 31.34 11.26 1.62
N PHE A 277 30.12 11.35 2.15
CA PHE A 277 28.90 11.18 1.40
C PHE A 277 28.06 12.45 1.35
N ASN A 278 27.54 12.73 0.16
CA ASN A 278 26.44 13.67 0.03
C ASN A 278 25.20 13.11 0.76
N LYS A 279 24.51 13.98 1.49
CA LYS A 279 23.38 13.60 2.34
C LYS A 279 22.26 12.88 1.59
N GLU A 280 21.85 13.43 0.46
CA GLU A 280 20.76 12.88 -0.35
C GLU A 280 21.18 11.57 -1.02
N TYR A 281 22.43 11.47 -1.45
CA TYR A 281 22.98 10.24 -2.00
C TYR A 281 22.90 9.09 -1.00
N ILE A 282 23.45 9.29 0.20
CA ILE A 282 23.48 8.23 1.21
C ILE A 282 22.06 7.88 1.71
N MET A 283 21.16 8.86 1.82
CA MET A 283 19.76 8.62 2.14
C MET A 283 19.08 7.76 1.06
N TYR A 284 19.39 8.01 -0.23
CA TYR A 284 18.89 7.17 -1.31
C TYR A 284 19.40 5.74 -1.20
N VAL A 285 20.69 5.53 -0.92
CA VAL A 285 21.27 4.20 -0.75
C VAL A 285 20.52 3.40 0.31
N PHE A 286 20.23 3.99 1.47
CA PHE A 286 19.48 3.32 2.53
C PHE A 286 17.99 3.12 2.24
N LYS A 287 17.33 4.08 1.61
CA LYS A 287 15.90 3.97 1.23
C LYS A 287 15.70 3.11 -0.03
N GLY A 288 16.74 2.97 -0.85
CA GLY A 288 16.72 2.39 -2.19
C GLY A 288 16.76 0.86 -2.21
N HIS A 289 16.94 0.35 -3.43
CA HIS A 289 16.95 -1.09 -3.70
C HIS A 289 18.19 -1.79 -3.14
N ILE A 290 19.35 -1.13 -3.13
CA ILE A 290 20.62 -1.73 -2.69
C ILE A 290 20.54 -2.20 -1.22
N PHE A 291 20.08 -1.35 -0.34
CA PHE A 291 19.93 -1.71 1.07
C PHE A 291 18.81 -2.74 1.27
N LYS A 292 17.71 -2.65 0.51
CA LYS A 292 16.63 -3.65 0.55
C LYS A 292 17.11 -5.03 0.13
N GLU A 293 17.94 -5.12 -0.92
CA GLU A 293 18.55 -6.38 -1.36
C GLU A 293 19.51 -6.94 -0.32
N PHE A 294 20.35 -6.09 0.29
CA PHE A 294 21.20 -6.49 1.40
C PHE A 294 20.39 -7.07 2.58
N VAL A 295 19.34 -6.39 3.01
CA VAL A 295 18.46 -6.86 4.10
C VAL A 295 17.79 -8.18 3.73
N ASN A 296 17.32 -8.33 2.50
CA ASN A 296 16.68 -9.56 2.03
C ASN A 296 17.69 -10.73 1.99
N LYS A 297 18.90 -10.52 1.49
CA LYS A 297 19.99 -11.51 1.55
C LYS A 297 20.36 -11.87 2.99
N ALA A 298 20.37 -10.89 3.90
CA ALA A 298 20.62 -11.14 5.30
C ALA A 298 19.52 -11.99 5.99
N LYS A 299 18.29 -11.99 5.46
CA LYS A 299 17.14 -12.78 5.93
C LYS A 299 17.13 -14.21 5.38
N THR A 300 17.60 -14.41 4.13
CA THR A 300 17.66 -15.73 3.49
C THR A 300 18.83 -16.53 4.04
N GLY A 301 18.57 -17.65 4.71
CA GLY A 301 19.61 -18.57 5.22
C GLY A 301 19.70 -18.74 6.73
N ALA A 302 18.86 -18.09 7.50
CA ALA A 302 18.67 -18.39 8.92
C ALA A 302 17.29 -17.88 9.37
N THR A 303 16.73 -18.47 10.42
CA THR A 303 15.59 -17.90 11.16
C THR A 303 16.06 -16.63 11.88
N ILE A 304 16.37 -15.57 11.10
CA ILE A 304 16.95 -14.34 11.65
C ILE A 304 15.81 -13.53 12.26
N LYS A 305 15.80 -13.54 13.59
CA LYS A 305 14.88 -12.68 14.37
C LYS A 305 15.39 -11.24 14.50
N HIS A 306 16.67 -10.95 14.17
CA HIS A 306 17.33 -9.68 14.43
C HIS A 306 18.37 -9.33 13.35
N LEU A 307 18.42 -8.08 12.90
CA LEU A 307 19.54 -7.57 12.10
C LEU A 307 20.73 -7.32 13.05
N ASN A 308 21.78 -8.11 12.88
CA ASN A 308 22.97 -7.98 13.74
C ASN A 308 23.86 -6.84 13.25
N GLN A 309 24.40 -6.05 14.18
CA GLN A 309 25.35 -4.98 13.88
C GLN A 309 26.58 -5.48 13.10
N LYS A 310 27.11 -6.69 13.46
CA LYS A 310 28.25 -7.31 12.73
C LYS A 310 27.95 -7.55 11.24
N LYS A 311 26.70 -7.81 10.88
CA LYS A 311 26.29 -7.91 9.46
C LYS A 311 26.13 -6.52 8.85
N LEU A 312 25.51 -5.59 9.57
CA LEU A 312 25.22 -4.24 9.06
C LEU A 312 26.51 -3.48 8.75
N ILE A 313 27.56 -3.57 9.57
CA ILE A 313 28.85 -2.92 9.32
C ILE A 313 29.54 -3.39 8.03
N ASN A 314 29.22 -4.59 7.54
CA ASN A 314 29.73 -5.14 6.28
C ASN A 314 28.83 -4.82 5.06
N PHE A 315 27.81 -4.00 5.22
CA PHE A 315 27.05 -3.51 4.07
C PHE A 315 27.95 -2.62 3.21
N GLU A 316 28.13 -2.97 1.95
CA GLU A 316 28.96 -2.25 1.00
C GLU A 316 28.15 -1.14 0.34
N ILE A 317 28.65 0.07 0.44
CA ILE A 317 28.06 1.29 -0.14
C ILE A 317 28.92 1.67 -1.34
N PRO A 318 28.36 1.81 -2.56
CA PRO A 318 29.08 2.38 -3.70
C PRO A 318 29.61 3.76 -3.33
N LYS A 319 30.89 4.01 -3.67
CA LYS A 319 31.60 5.26 -3.33
C LYS A 319 32.03 6.02 -4.59
N PRO A 320 31.09 6.69 -5.29
CA PRO A 320 31.43 7.58 -6.39
C PRO A 320 32.12 8.85 -5.88
N SER A 321 32.67 9.64 -6.81
CA SER A 321 33.22 10.96 -6.49
C SER A 321 32.13 11.87 -5.89
N MET A 322 32.54 12.91 -5.17
CA MET A 322 31.57 13.84 -4.57
C MET A 322 30.75 14.58 -5.65
N GLU A 323 31.35 14.86 -6.81
CA GLU A 323 30.66 15.47 -7.96
C GLU A 323 29.56 14.57 -8.48
N GLU A 324 29.84 13.29 -8.71
CA GLU A 324 28.84 12.30 -9.15
C GLU A 324 27.72 12.11 -8.11
N GLN A 325 28.04 12.11 -6.83
CA GLN A 325 27.06 12.06 -5.74
C GLN A 325 26.12 13.28 -5.78
N ILE A 326 26.67 14.48 -6.01
CA ILE A 326 25.88 15.71 -6.10
C ILE A 326 24.99 15.69 -7.35
N GLU A 327 25.53 15.23 -8.49
CA GLU A 327 24.77 15.11 -9.73
C GLU A 327 23.56 14.18 -9.54
N PHE A 328 23.79 12.98 -9.02
CA PHE A 328 22.69 12.06 -8.71
C PHE A 328 21.70 12.66 -7.70
N SER A 329 22.18 13.35 -6.70
CA SER A 329 21.31 13.98 -5.67
C SER A 329 20.38 15.02 -6.26
N ASN A 330 20.84 15.76 -7.27
CA ASN A 330 20.00 16.75 -7.97
C ASN A 330 18.91 16.06 -8.78
N ILE A 331 19.24 14.98 -9.49
CA ILE A 331 18.25 14.15 -10.22
C ILE A 331 17.23 13.56 -9.22
N TYR A 332 17.71 12.98 -8.13
CA TYR A 332 16.86 12.39 -7.09
C TYR A 332 15.88 13.41 -6.50
N LYS A 333 16.35 14.64 -6.15
CA LYS A 333 15.49 15.71 -5.62
C LYS A 333 14.39 16.11 -6.59
N GLN A 334 14.69 16.22 -7.89
CA GLN A 334 13.70 16.56 -8.91
C GLN A 334 12.62 15.49 -9.02
N ILE A 335 13.03 14.22 -9.08
CA ILE A 335 12.08 13.10 -9.19
C ILE A 335 11.25 12.95 -7.89
N ASP A 336 11.87 13.11 -6.73
CA ASP A 336 11.19 13.01 -5.43
C ASP A 336 10.13 14.12 -5.27
N LYS A 337 10.42 15.34 -5.73
CA LYS A 337 9.45 16.44 -5.81
C LYS A 337 8.25 16.08 -6.70
N GLN A 338 8.51 15.53 -7.90
CA GLN A 338 7.44 15.10 -8.81
C GLN A 338 6.58 13.98 -8.21
N LYS A 339 7.21 13.03 -7.50
CA LYS A 339 6.50 11.98 -6.75
C LYS A 339 5.59 12.57 -5.69
N PHE A 340 6.08 13.51 -4.90
CA PHE A 340 5.30 14.16 -3.86
C PHE A 340 4.08 14.91 -4.42
N GLU A 341 4.27 15.67 -5.49
CA GLU A 341 3.18 16.37 -6.21
C GLU A 341 2.14 15.37 -6.75
N SER A 342 2.60 14.27 -7.36
CA SER A 342 1.72 13.23 -7.89
C SER A 342 0.94 12.50 -6.78
N MET A 343 1.54 12.27 -5.62
CA MET A 343 0.85 11.68 -4.45
C MET A 343 -0.24 12.62 -3.90
N ILE A 344 0.01 13.94 -3.85
CA ILE A 344 -1.01 14.91 -3.44
C ILE A 344 -2.19 14.89 -4.42
N GLN A 345 -1.89 14.90 -5.73
CA GLN A 345 -2.92 14.85 -6.77
C GLN A 345 -3.75 13.56 -6.70
N LEU A 346 -3.10 12.42 -6.47
CA LEU A 346 -3.78 11.12 -6.29
C LEU A 346 -4.75 11.17 -5.11
N LYS A 347 -4.31 11.64 -3.94
CA LYS A 347 -5.18 11.80 -2.76
C LYS A 347 -6.36 12.75 -3.01
N MET A 348 -6.16 13.80 -3.79
CA MET A 348 -7.24 14.71 -4.18
C MET A 348 -8.26 14.01 -5.09
N LEU A 349 -7.81 13.23 -6.09
CA LEU A 349 -8.68 12.48 -6.98
C LEU A 349 -9.51 11.44 -6.22
N GLU A 350 -8.89 10.67 -5.31
CA GLU A 350 -9.58 9.73 -4.43
C GLU A 350 -10.66 10.42 -3.58
N LYS A 351 -10.34 11.60 -3.03
CA LYS A 351 -11.29 12.40 -2.26
C LYS A 351 -12.47 12.87 -3.12
N ILE A 352 -12.22 13.34 -4.34
CA ILE A 352 -13.27 13.74 -5.29
C ILE A 352 -14.14 12.54 -5.65
N TYR A 353 -13.53 11.39 -5.95
CA TYR A 353 -14.23 10.14 -6.22
C TYR A 353 -15.21 9.79 -5.08
N ASN A 354 -14.74 9.86 -3.84
CA ASN A 354 -15.57 9.60 -2.67
C ASN A 354 -16.71 10.62 -2.52
N ILE A 355 -16.46 11.92 -2.74
CA ILE A 355 -17.50 12.96 -2.66
C ILE A 355 -18.60 12.72 -3.70
N ILE A 356 -18.26 12.38 -4.94
CA ILE A 356 -19.26 12.07 -5.99
C ILE A 356 -20.09 10.85 -5.59
N ASN A 357 -19.48 9.84 -4.99
CA ASN A 357 -20.18 8.68 -4.48
C ASN A 357 -21.06 8.99 -3.27
N ASP A 358 -20.60 9.84 -2.32
CA ASP A 358 -21.38 10.26 -1.14
C ASP A 358 -22.60 11.11 -1.52
N ARG A 359 -22.46 12.05 -2.46
CA ARG A 359 -23.61 12.84 -2.95
C ARG A 359 -24.77 11.97 -3.42
N ARG A 360 -24.50 10.75 -3.88
CA ARG A 360 -25.52 9.77 -4.26
C ARG A 360 -26.26 9.15 -3.08
N ARG A 361 -25.74 9.25 -1.86
CA ARG A 361 -26.41 8.77 -0.65
C ARG A 361 -27.39 9.80 -0.05
N TYR A 362 -27.09 11.08 -0.17
CA TYR A 362 -27.74 12.15 0.61
C TYR A 362 -28.62 13.12 -0.21
N VAL A 363 -28.70 12.95 -1.52
CA VAL A 363 -29.61 13.75 -2.39
C VAL A 363 -30.81 12.88 -2.89
#